data_20e08c65e7f0cb31511aa1016efd7e2d
#
_entry.id   20e08c65e7f0cb31511aa1016efd7e2d
#
_cell.length_a   1.000
_cell.length_b   1.000
_cell.length_c   1.000
_cell.angle_alpha   90.00
_cell.angle_beta   90.00
_cell.angle_gamma   90.00
#
_symmetry.space_group_name_H-M   'P 1'
#
loop_
_entity.id
_entity.type
_entity.pdbx_description
1 polymer ?
#
loop_
_entity_poly.entity_id
_entity_poly.type
_entity_poly.pdbx_seq_one_letter_code
_entity_poly.pdbx_strand_id
1 'polypeptide(L)'
;VQFTEEKGVLDDFRPWSWTLAVGTADLDRDLRPEIYFANDFGPDCLLHNESQPGKLSFSLLKGKKGLRTPNSKVLGNDSFKGMGVDFGDLNQDGYPDIYVSSIAEEYALEESHLLFVSTGKIKEMSRGIAPYVDRSEPLGVSRGGWGWDTKLADFDNDGVLEALLATGFLKGDVDRWAELQELATGNDQNLPYPMRWPNLREGDDLSGHEHNPFYIKASDGRYYDFASDLGLDNPYVTRGIATADVDGDGDLDFVVANQWET
;
A
#
# COMPACT_ATOMS: atom_id res chain seq x y z
N VAL A 1 12.89 12.18 -27.53
CA VAL A 1 11.60 12.31 -26.84
C VAL A 1 11.61 13.63 -26.09
N GLN A 2 10.60 14.47 -26.28
CA GLN A 2 10.43 15.74 -25.59
C GLN A 2 9.24 15.58 -24.62
N PHE A 3 9.47 15.87 -23.36
CA PHE A 3 8.41 15.92 -22.35
C PHE A 3 7.89 17.35 -22.24
N THR A 4 6.58 17.50 -22.12
CA THR A 4 5.92 18.79 -21.89
C THR A 4 5.16 18.72 -20.58
N GLU A 5 5.30 19.74 -19.73
CA GLU A 5 4.53 19.86 -18.50
C GLU A 5 3.09 20.27 -18.83
N GLU A 6 2.12 19.43 -18.47
CA GLU A 6 0.70 19.75 -18.53
C GLU A 6 0.23 20.32 -17.17
N LYS A 7 -0.05 21.61 -17.14
CA LYS A 7 -0.44 22.32 -15.93
C LYS A 7 -1.94 22.23 -15.68
N GLY A 8 -2.31 22.10 -14.42
CA GLY A 8 -3.71 22.18 -13.98
C GLY A 8 -4.51 20.89 -14.10
N VAL A 9 -3.98 19.83 -14.73
CA VAL A 9 -4.73 18.56 -14.93
C VAL A 9 -5.05 17.85 -13.62
N LEU A 10 -4.17 17.98 -12.63
CA LEU A 10 -4.32 17.34 -11.31
C LEU A 10 -4.59 18.34 -10.17
N ASP A 11 -4.76 19.64 -10.46
CA ASP A 11 -4.88 20.66 -9.43
C ASP A 11 -6.13 20.50 -8.55
N ASP A 12 -7.23 20.02 -9.13
CA ASP A 12 -8.49 19.77 -8.42
C ASP A 12 -8.41 18.51 -7.51
N PHE A 13 -7.39 17.68 -7.68
CA PHE A 13 -7.19 16.43 -6.93
C PHE A 13 -6.11 16.54 -5.86
N ARG A 14 -5.63 17.73 -5.55
CA ARG A 14 -4.69 18.00 -4.47
C ARG A 14 -5.43 18.09 -3.13
N PRO A 15 -5.77 16.97 -2.47
CA PRO A 15 -5.98 17.03 -1.05
C PRO A 15 -4.65 17.49 -0.42
N TRP A 16 -4.70 18.12 0.73
CA TRP A 16 -3.53 18.44 1.55
C TRP A 16 -2.98 17.15 2.15
N SER A 17 -2.35 16.32 1.33
CA SER A 17 -1.91 14.97 1.64
C SER A 17 -0.45 14.81 1.21
N TRP A 18 0.28 13.98 1.95
CA TRP A 18 1.66 13.67 1.63
C TRP A 18 1.68 12.33 0.89
N THR A 19 1.78 12.37 -0.42
CA THR A 19 1.90 11.18 -1.24
C THR A 19 3.30 10.58 -1.09
N LEU A 20 3.38 9.33 -0.68
CA LEU A 20 4.62 8.56 -0.59
C LEU A 20 4.79 7.61 -1.77
N ALA A 21 3.70 7.06 -2.30
CA ALA A 21 3.76 6.19 -3.48
C ALA A 21 2.71 6.56 -4.52
N VAL A 22 3.05 6.32 -5.78
CA VAL A 22 2.16 6.47 -6.92
C VAL A 22 2.22 5.19 -7.74
N GLY A 23 1.07 4.58 -7.96
CA GLY A 23 0.94 3.41 -8.81
C GLY A 23 -0.02 3.65 -9.97
N THR A 24 0.16 2.92 -11.05
CA THR A 24 -0.70 3.00 -12.24
C THR A 24 -1.02 1.62 -12.77
N ALA A 25 -2.29 1.37 -13.06
CA ALA A 25 -2.75 0.14 -13.70
C ALA A 25 -4.03 0.40 -14.49
N ASP A 26 -4.26 -0.37 -15.55
CA ASP A 26 -5.53 -0.36 -16.30
C ASP A 26 -6.56 -1.18 -15.53
N LEU A 27 -7.31 -0.51 -14.66
CA LEU A 27 -8.20 -1.14 -13.69
C LEU A 27 -9.58 -1.50 -14.29
N ASP A 28 -9.97 -0.86 -15.39
CA ASP A 28 -11.26 -1.11 -16.07
C ASP A 28 -11.11 -1.73 -17.44
N ARG A 29 -9.87 -2.03 -17.88
CA ARG A 29 -9.52 -2.67 -19.15
C ARG A 29 -9.88 -1.84 -20.38
N ASP A 30 -9.79 -0.54 -20.26
CA ASP A 30 -10.04 0.38 -21.38
C ASP A 30 -8.76 0.84 -22.08
N LEU A 31 -7.59 0.32 -21.67
CA LEU A 31 -6.23 0.62 -22.12
C LEU A 31 -5.74 2.03 -21.75
N ARG A 32 -6.36 2.65 -20.75
CA ARG A 32 -5.91 3.92 -20.18
C ARG A 32 -5.68 3.72 -18.69
N PRO A 33 -4.43 3.66 -18.22
CA PRO A 33 -4.15 3.35 -16.83
C PRO A 33 -4.71 4.41 -15.88
N GLU A 34 -5.36 3.96 -14.82
CA GLU A 34 -5.71 4.73 -13.64
C GLU A 34 -4.47 5.12 -12.86
N ILE A 35 -4.60 6.14 -12.01
CA ILE A 35 -3.52 6.58 -11.11
C ILE A 35 -4.01 6.46 -9.67
N TYR A 36 -3.22 5.77 -8.85
CA TYR A 36 -3.42 5.70 -7.40
C TYR A 36 -2.33 6.49 -6.68
N PHE A 37 -2.72 7.36 -5.75
CA PHE A 37 -1.83 8.07 -4.84
C PHE A 37 -2.02 7.51 -3.44
N ALA A 38 -1.01 6.84 -2.92
CA ALA A 38 -0.95 6.40 -1.54
C ALA A 38 -0.41 7.56 -0.67
N ASN A 39 -1.22 8.00 0.27
CA ASN A 39 -0.99 9.22 1.04
C ASN A 39 -0.71 8.90 2.51
N ASP A 40 0.42 9.38 3.04
CA ASP A 40 0.77 9.27 4.46
C ASP A 40 -0.22 10.06 5.35
N PHE A 41 -0.63 11.23 4.90
CA PHE A 41 -1.64 12.05 5.58
C PHE A 41 -2.75 12.42 4.61
N GLY A 42 -3.99 12.17 5.04
CA GLY A 42 -5.18 12.36 4.23
C GLY A 42 -5.60 11.08 3.50
N PRO A 43 -6.78 11.08 2.87
CA PRO A 43 -7.26 9.93 2.14
C PRO A 43 -6.41 9.60 0.92
N ASP A 44 -6.29 8.34 0.60
CA ASP A 44 -5.74 7.90 -0.69
C ASP A 44 -6.63 8.37 -1.85
N CYS A 45 -6.03 8.55 -3.01
CA CYS A 45 -6.74 9.03 -4.19
C CYS A 45 -6.60 8.05 -5.35
N LEU A 46 -7.73 7.58 -5.88
CA LEU A 46 -7.79 6.84 -7.13
C LEU A 46 -8.40 7.73 -8.20
N LEU A 47 -7.66 7.97 -9.28
CA LEU A 47 -8.08 8.77 -10.42
C LEU A 47 -8.41 7.87 -11.61
N HIS A 48 -9.65 7.96 -12.09
CA HIS A 48 -10.09 7.32 -13.34
C HIS A 48 -9.60 8.13 -14.53
N ASN A 49 -9.01 7.47 -15.48
CA ASN A 49 -8.43 8.09 -16.67
C ASN A 49 -9.44 8.22 -17.81
N GLU A 50 -9.99 9.40 -17.99
CA GLU A 50 -10.96 9.73 -19.04
C GLU A 50 -10.29 10.44 -20.23
N SER A 51 -8.95 10.35 -20.33
CA SER A 51 -8.16 11.04 -21.36
C SER A 51 -8.52 10.62 -22.78
N GLN A 52 -8.39 11.55 -23.68
CA GLN A 52 -8.53 11.36 -25.14
C GLN A 52 -7.24 11.77 -25.83
N PRO A 53 -6.95 11.33 -27.05
CA PRO A 53 -5.78 11.78 -27.79
C PRO A 53 -5.65 13.31 -27.80
N GLY A 54 -4.54 13.82 -27.24
CA GLY A 54 -4.25 15.25 -27.13
C GLY A 54 -4.95 16.01 -26.00
N LYS A 55 -5.70 15.30 -25.13
CA LYS A 55 -6.34 15.91 -23.96
C LYS A 55 -6.32 14.96 -22.75
N LEU A 56 -5.55 15.32 -21.72
CA LEU A 56 -5.58 14.63 -20.45
C LEU A 56 -6.84 14.99 -19.65
N SER A 57 -7.48 14.00 -19.05
CA SER A 57 -8.66 14.17 -18.21
C SER A 57 -8.73 13.06 -17.18
N PHE A 58 -8.93 13.42 -15.92
CA PHE A 58 -9.08 12.48 -14.82
C PHE A 58 -10.30 12.85 -13.97
N SER A 59 -10.92 11.85 -13.35
CA SER A 59 -11.97 12.04 -12.36
C SER A 59 -11.66 11.26 -11.09
N LEU A 60 -11.95 11.86 -9.93
CA LEU A 60 -11.73 11.23 -8.63
C LEU A 60 -12.77 10.15 -8.37
N LEU A 61 -12.31 8.95 -8.05
CA LEU A 61 -13.16 7.85 -7.62
C LEU A 61 -13.24 7.76 -6.09
N LYS A 62 -14.42 7.44 -5.58
CA LYS A 62 -14.64 7.15 -4.16
C LYS A 62 -15.38 5.85 -3.97
N GLY A 63 -14.94 5.06 -2.99
CA GLY A 63 -15.60 3.82 -2.60
C GLY A 63 -17.00 4.07 -2.01
N LYS A 64 -17.84 3.07 -2.06
CA LYS A 64 -19.16 3.10 -1.41
C LYS A 64 -19.06 2.59 0.02
N LYS A 65 -19.52 3.39 0.97
CA LYS A 65 -19.62 2.97 2.36
C LYS A 65 -20.83 2.04 2.55
N GLY A 66 -20.57 0.84 3.05
CA GLY A 66 -21.60 -0.08 3.53
C GLY A 66 -22.05 0.27 4.95
N LEU A 67 -23.21 -0.27 5.38
CA LEU A 67 -23.76 -0.01 6.73
C LEU A 67 -22.80 -0.44 7.86
N ARG A 68 -22.01 -1.49 7.64
CA ARG A 68 -21.08 -2.08 8.62
C ARG A 68 -19.61 -1.77 8.29
N THR A 69 -19.31 -1.00 7.27
CA THR A 69 -17.95 -0.69 6.85
C THR A 69 -17.47 0.55 7.58
N PRO A 70 -16.38 0.49 8.36
CA PRO A 70 -15.73 1.66 8.92
C PRO A 70 -15.34 2.64 7.81
N ASN A 71 -15.39 3.94 8.09
CA ASN A 71 -15.05 4.94 7.08
C ASN A 71 -13.61 4.81 6.58
N SER A 72 -12.69 4.48 7.50
CA SER A 72 -11.27 4.23 7.24
C SER A 72 -10.97 3.03 6.34
N LYS A 73 -11.94 2.17 6.07
CA LYS A 73 -11.85 1.01 5.19
C LYS A 73 -12.55 1.24 3.83
N VAL A 74 -12.84 2.49 3.50
CA VAL A 74 -13.49 2.87 2.24
C VAL A 74 -12.52 3.70 1.41
N LEU A 75 -12.18 3.23 0.23
CA LEU A 75 -11.25 3.89 -0.70
C LEU A 75 -11.66 5.35 -0.93
N GLY A 76 -10.71 6.26 -0.76
CA GLY A 76 -10.93 7.70 -0.87
C GLY A 76 -11.63 8.36 0.34
N ASN A 77 -11.88 7.57 1.41
CA ASN A 77 -12.33 8.05 2.72
C ASN A 77 -11.48 7.48 3.86
N ASP A 78 -10.50 6.68 3.54
CA ASP A 78 -9.52 6.14 4.47
C ASP A 78 -8.75 7.26 5.14
N SER A 79 -8.18 6.96 6.29
CA SER A 79 -7.31 7.85 7.05
C SER A 79 -5.99 7.16 7.40
N PHE A 80 -5.78 5.97 6.85
CA PHE A 80 -4.55 5.20 7.05
C PHE A 80 -3.42 5.78 6.21
N LYS A 81 -2.21 5.54 6.66
CA LYS A 81 -1.00 6.09 6.05
C LYS A 81 -0.55 5.20 4.89
N GLY A 82 -1.06 5.48 3.69
CA GLY A 82 -0.64 4.78 2.48
C GLY A 82 0.83 5.09 2.16
N MET A 83 1.68 4.05 2.11
CA MET A 83 3.12 4.19 1.90
C MET A 83 3.62 3.50 0.64
N GLY A 84 2.98 2.42 0.24
CA GLY A 84 3.23 1.69 -0.99
C GLY A 84 1.94 1.22 -1.62
N VAL A 85 1.96 0.96 -2.91
CA VAL A 85 0.80 0.43 -3.63
C VAL A 85 1.24 -0.47 -4.77
N ASP A 86 0.56 -1.61 -4.91
CA ASP A 86 0.71 -2.50 -6.06
C ASP A 86 -0.64 -3.08 -6.50
N PHE A 87 -0.67 -3.63 -7.71
CA PHE A 87 -1.90 -4.08 -8.37
C PHE A 87 -1.74 -5.51 -8.87
N GLY A 88 -2.74 -6.34 -8.60
CA GLY A 88 -2.77 -7.71 -9.06
C GLY A 88 -4.16 -8.32 -8.93
N ASP A 89 -4.49 -9.27 -9.78
CA ASP A 89 -5.77 -9.97 -9.74
C ASP A 89 -5.69 -11.16 -8.76
N LEU A 90 -5.87 -10.89 -7.45
CA LEU A 90 -5.73 -11.90 -6.40
C LEU A 90 -6.91 -12.88 -6.34
N ASN A 91 -8.06 -12.47 -6.86
CA ASN A 91 -9.28 -13.29 -6.87
C ASN A 91 -9.54 -13.97 -8.20
N GLN A 92 -8.70 -13.71 -9.24
CA GLN A 92 -8.78 -14.26 -10.58
C GLN A 92 -10.13 -13.96 -11.29
N ASP A 93 -10.73 -12.79 -11.01
CA ASP A 93 -11.95 -12.34 -11.67
C ASP A 93 -11.67 -11.54 -12.95
N GLY A 94 -10.39 -11.29 -13.20
CA GLY A 94 -9.91 -10.62 -14.38
C GLY A 94 -9.76 -9.12 -14.23
N TYR A 95 -10.00 -8.54 -13.05
CA TYR A 95 -9.76 -7.13 -12.76
C TYR A 95 -8.71 -6.99 -11.66
N PRO A 96 -7.73 -6.08 -11.81
CA PRO A 96 -6.73 -5.90 -10.77
C PRO A 96 -7.35 -5.42 -9.46
N ASP A 97 -6.91 -6.04 -8.36
CA ASP A 97 -7.10 -5.57 -6.99
C ASP A 97 -6.00 -4.58 -6.63
N ILE A 98 -6.15 -3.86 -5.53
CA ILE A 98 -5.20 -2.82 -5.10
C ILE A 98 -4.73 -3.16 -3.68
N TYR A 99 -3.43 -3.40 -3.51
CA TYR A 99 -2.84 -3.61 -2.19
C TYR A 99 -2.04 -2.38 -1.78
N VAL A 100 -2.35 -1.85 -0.59
CA VAL A 100 -1.75 -0.63 -0.06
C VAL A 100 -1.11 -0.95 1.29
N SER A 101 0.18 -0.71 1.41
CA SER A 101 0.88 -0.82 2.70
C SER A 101 0.61 0.39 3.59
N SER A 102 0.63 0.18 4.90
CA SER A 102 0.39 1.17 5.94
C SER A 102 1.22 0.84 7.18
N ILE A 103 1.08 1.61 8.26
CA ILE A 103 1.65 1.30 9.57
C ILE A 103 0.68 0.37 10.31
N ALA A 104 0.91 -0.94 10.21
CA ALA A 104 0.05 -1.98 10.78
C ALA A 104 0.69 -2.68 12.00
N GLU A 105 1.42 -1.92 12.80
CA GLU A 105 2.08 -2.37 14.02
C GLU A 105 1.11 -2.67 15.14
N GLU A 106 1.46 -3.63 16.01
CA GLU A 106 0.62 -4.07 17.13
C GLU A 106 0.31 -2.94 18.11
N TYR A 107 1.30 -2.10 18.39
CA TYR A 107 1.18 -1.00 19.36
C TYR A 107 1.17 0.39 18.70
N ALA A 108 1.32 0.45 17.37
CA ALA A 108 1.39 1.67 16.62
C ALA A 108 0.08 1.95 15.89
N LEU A 109 -0.64 2.93 16.34
CA LEU A 109 -1.80 3.53 15.68
C LEU A 109 -2.92 2.54 15.31
N GLU A 110 -2.74 1.24 15.51
CA GLU A 110 -3.69 0.14 15.18
C GLU A 110 -4.27 0.26 13.75
N GLU A 111 -3.49 0.78 12.82
CA GLU A 111 -3.86 0.88 11.42
C GLU A 111 -3.80 -0.48 10.73
N SER A 112 -4.04 -0.54 9.46
CA SER A 112 -4.13 -1.77 8.69
C SER A 112 -3.59 -1.53 7.30
N HIS A 113 -2.85 -2.48 6.75
CA HIS A 113 -2.73 -2.56 5.31
C HIS A 113 -4.13 -2.69 4.71
N LEU A 114 -4.31 -2.18 3.50
CA LEU A 114 -5.59 -2.20 2.80
C LEU A 114 -5.48 -3.07 1.55
N LEU A 115 -6.37 -4.04 1.41
CA LEU A 115 -6.51 -4.82 0.19
C LEU A 115 -7.90 -4.55 -0.40
N PHE A 116 -7.96 -3.64 -1.35
CA PHE A 116 -9.16 -3.28 -2.06
C PHE A 116 -9.42 -4.26 -3.20
N VAL A 117 -10.31 -5.22 -2.97
CA VAL A 117 -10.69 -6.22 -3.96
C VAL A 117 -11.77 -5.67 -4.89
N SER A 118 -11.58 -5.85 -6.19
CA SER A 118 -12.54 -5.47 -7.22
C SER A 118 -13.89 -6.18 -7.02
N THR A 119 -14.98 -5.48 -7.25
CA THR A 119 -16.34 -6.07 -7.26
C THR A 119 -16.81 -6.43 -8.66
N GLY A 120 -15.96 -6.22 -9.69
CA GLY A 120 -16.31 -6.40 -11.09
C GLY A 120 -17.31 -5.36 -11.64
N LYS A 121 -17.75 -4.40 -10.81
CA LYS A 121 -18.75 -3.40 -11.22
C LYS A 121 -18.10 -2.19 -11.90
N ILE A 122 -17.20 -2.43 -12.82
CA ILE A 122 -16.33 -1.43 -13.45
C ILE A 122 -17.09 -0.23 -14.04
N LYS A 123 -18.31 -0.47 -14.58
CA LYS A 123 -19.17 0.62 -15.09
C LYS A 123 -19.54 1.67 -14.05
N GLU A 124 -19.28 1.43 -12.76
CA GLU A 124 -19.50 2.42 -11.72
C GLU A 124 -18.44 3.52 -11.75
N MET A 125 -17.23 3.25 -12.31
CA MET A 125 -16.12 4.21 -12.39
C MET A 125 -16.53 5.46 -13.18
N SER A 126 -17.22 5.32 -14.29
CA SER A 126 -17.77 6.46 -15.07
C SER A 126 -18.77 7.35 -14.31
N ARG A 127 -19.15 6.95 -13.08
CA ARG A 127 -20.03 7.72 -12.19
C ARG A 127 -19.29 8.23 -10.94
N GLY A 128 -17.97 8.17 -10.95
CA GLY A 128 -17.11 8.59 -9.84
C GLY A 128 -17.09 7.60 -8.66
N ILE A 129 -17.48 6.34 -8.89
CA ILE A 129 -17.55 5.32 -7.83
C ILE A 129 -16.45 4.28 -8.05
N ALA A 130 -15.56 4.13 -7.07
CA ALA A 130 -14.58 3.08 -7.03
C ALA A 130 -15.28 1.73 -6.75
N PRO A 131 -15.18 0.73 -7.65
CA PRO A 131 -15.85 -0.56 -7.49
C PRO A 131 -15.05 -1.53 -6.62
N TYR A 132 -14.54 -1.06 -5.48
CA TYR A 132 -13.63 -1.79 -4.61
C TYR A 132 -14.17 -1.91 -3.19
N VAL A 133 -13.82 -3.02 -2.52
CA VAL A 133 -14.11 -3.27 -1.10
C VAL A 133 -12.85 -3.78 -0.40
N ASP A 134 -12.56 -3.25 0.79
CA ASP A 134 -11.45 -3.76 1.60
C ASP A 134 -11.72 -5.19 2.07
N ARG A 135 -10.74 -6.06 1.85
CA ARG A 135 -10.73 -7.47 2.23
C ARG A 135 -9.45 -7.87 2.97
N SER A 136 -8.63 -6.91 3.38
CA SER A 136 -7.35 -7.17 4.02
C SER A 136 -7.48 -8.08 5.26
N GLU A 137 -8.42 -7.80 6.15
CA GLU A 137 -8.63 -8.59 7.37
C GLU A 137 -9.17 -10.00 7.07
N PRO A 138 -10.24 -10.19 6.29
CA PRO A 138 -10.71 -11.52 5.93
C PRO A 138 -9.67 -12.37 5.20
N LEU A 139 -8.83 -11.76 4.37
CA LEU A 139 -7.83 -12.46 3.59
C LEU A 139 -6.50 -12.65 4.33
N GLY A 140 -6.30 -12.04 5.51
CA GLY A 140 -5.13 -12.29 6.35
C GLY A 140 -3.90 -11.42 6.03
N VAL A 141 -4.05 -10.35 5.24
CA VAL A 141 -2.95 -9.45 4.84
C VAL A 141 -3.05 -8.06 5.46
N SER A 142 -3.84 -7.92 6.51
CA SER A 142 -4.10 -6.62 7.16
C SER A 142 -3.00 -6.18 8.11
N ARG A 143 -2.16 -7.09 8.56
CA ARG A 143 -1.06 -6.88 9.51
C ARG A 143 0.26 -7.19 8.83
N GLY A 144 1.39 -6.76 9.41
CA GLY A 144 2.71 -7.04 8.88
C GLY A 144 3.73 -5.95 9.19
N GLY A 145 3.46 -5.12 10.22
CA GLY A 145 4.40 -4.15 10.70
C GLY A 145 4.34 -2.77 10.04
N TRP A 146 5.39 -1.99 10.16
CA TRP A 146 5.53 -0.68 9.50
C TRP A 146 5.87 -0.88 8.03
N GLY A 147 4.84 -0.99 7.17
CA GLY A 147 5.00 -1.24 5.74
C GLY A 147 5.43 0.01 4.95
N TRP A 148 6.29 -0.21 3.97
CA TRP A 148 6.73 0.81 3.00
C TRP A 148 6.31 0.42 1.58
N ASP A 149 7.06 -0.42 0.91
CA ASP A 149 6.72 -0.90 -0.43
C ASP A 149 5.99 -2.24 -0.36
N THR A 150 5.25 -2.57 -1.39
CA THR A 150 4.60 -3.87 -1.53
C THR A 150 4.66 -4.36 -2.97
N LYS A 151 4.73 -5.69 -3.15
CA LYS A 151 4.68 -6.32 -4.47
C LYS A 151 3.70 -7.48 -4.46
N LEU A 152 2.92 -7.55 -5.52
CA LEU A 152 2.04 -8.65 -5.85
C LEU A 152 2.61 -9.35 -7.08
N ALA A 153 3.07 -10.58 -6.95
CA ALA A 153 3.64 -11.34 -8.05
C ALA A 153 3.44 -12.84 -7.85
N ASP A 154 3.47 -13.59 -8.93
CA ASP A 154 3.47 -15.06 -8.95
C ASP A 154 4.94 -15.50 -8.93
N PHE A 155 5.47 -15.76 -7.73
CA PHE A 155 6.88 -16.09 -7.54
C PHE A 155 7.18 -17.56 -7.73
N ASP A 156 6.18 -18.44 -7.62
CA ASP A 156 6.35 -19.89 -7.79
C ASP A 156 5.70 -20.46 -9.07
N ASN A 157 5.18 -19.57 -9.92
CA ASN A 157 4.55 -19.87 -11.20
C ASN A 157 3.32 -20.79 -11.10
N ASP A 158 2.58 -20.75 -9.98
CA ASP A 158 1.37 -21.55 -9.79
C ASP A 158 0.10 -20.85 -10.31
N GLY A 159 0.22 -19.59 -10.72
CA GLY A 159 -0.87 -18.76 -11.24
C GLY A 159 -1.63 -18.02 -10.14
N VAL A 160 -1.20 -18.09 -8.88
CA VAL A 160 -1.74 -17.33 -7.75
C VAL A 160 -0.71 -16.30 -7.32
N LEU A 161 -1.12 -15.08 -7.07
CA LEU A 161 -0.17 -14.04 -6.65
C LEU A 161 0.12 -14.15 -5.16
N GLU A 162 1.42 -14.10 -4.82
CA GLU A 162 1.93 -13.83 -3.49
C GLU A 162 1.96 -12.32 -3.23
N ALA A 163 2.07 -11.95 -1.95
CA ALA A 163 2.27 -10.57 -1.55
C ALA A 163 3.52 -10.44 -0.67
N LEU A 164 4.44 -9.57 -1.07
CA LEU A 164 5.66 -9.25 -0.33
C LEU A 164 5.59 -7.82 0.16
N LEU A 165 5.91 -7.59 1.45
CA LEU A 165 5.97 -6.25 2.07
C LEU A 165 7.40 -5.90 2.48
N ALA A 166 7.80 -4.66 2.21
CA ALA A 166 8.97 -4.03 2.82
C ALA A 166 8.57 -3.40 4.14
N THR A 167 9.25 -3.72 5.23
CA THR A 167 8.89 -3.28 6.58
C THR A 167 10.05 -2.67 7.36
N GLY A 168 9.71 -2.04 8.49
CA GLY A 168 10.64 -1.47 9.45
C GLY A 168 10.84 0.04 9.28
N PHE A 169 11.21 0.74 10.37
CA PHE A 169 11.42 2.20 10.30
C PHE A 169 12.77 2.65 10.85
N LEU A 170 13.01 2.55 12.14
CA LEU A 170 14.28 2.90 12.78
C LEU A 170 14.77 1.72 13.61
N LYS A 171 16.01 1.28 13.39
CA LYS A 171 16.62 0.16 14.12
C LYS A 171 17.57 0.67 15.18
N GLY A 172 17.33 0.26 16.41
CA GLY A 172 18.12 0.59 17.57
C GLY A 172 17.85 -0.33 18.75
N ASP A 173 18.31 0.03 19.93
CA ASP A 173 18.15 -0.76 21.16
C ASP A 173 17.11 -0.15 22.12
N VAL A 174 16.64 1.07 21.86
CA VAL A 174 15.73 1.80 22.74
C VAL A 174 14.36 1.95 22.05
N ASP A 175 13.41 1.10 22.44
CA ASP A 175 12.05 1.17 21.94
C ASP A 175 11.37 2.51 22.31
N ARG A 176 10.92 3.23 21.28
CA ARG A 176 10.27 4.55 21.40
C ARG A 176 8.78 4.50 21.03
N TRP A 177 8.22 3.31 20.83
CA TRP A 177 6.82 3.17 20.48
C TRP A 177 5.86 3.75 21.52
N ALA A 178 6.19 3.61 22.81
CA ALA A 178 5.34 4.12 23.88
C ALA A 178 5.11 5.63 23.77
N GLU A 179 6.16 6.40 23.41
CA GLU A 179 6.04 7.86 23.26
C GLU A 179 5.25 8.24 21.99
N LEU A 180 5.46 7.51 20.90
CA LEU A 180 4.72 7.75 19.65
C LEU A 180 3.24 7.38 19.81
N GLN A 181 2.95 6.29 20.50
CA GLN A 181 1.58 5.87 20.81
C GLN A 181 0.87 6.90 21.72
N GLU A 182 1.56 7.42 22.72
CA GLU A 182 1.00 8.48 23.59
C GLU A 182 0.64 9.72 22.77
N LEU A 183 1.51 10.12 21.83
CA LEU A 183 1.24 11.22 20.93
C LEU A 183 0.01 10.96 20.04
N ALA A 184 -0.08 9.76 19.48
CA ALA A 184 -1.16 9.36 18.57
C ALA A 184 -2.51 9.23 19.28
N THR A 185 -2.54 8.59 20.45
CA THR A 185 -3.77 8.41 21.23
C THR A 185 -4.23 9.68 21.93
N GLY A 186 -3.28 10.57 22.26
CA GLY A 186 -3.59 11.83 22.92
C GLY A 186 -4.29 12.85 22.02
N ASN A 187 -3.93 12.92 20.76
CA ASN A 187 -4.57 13.87 19.82
C ASN A 187 -4.05 13.70 18.39
N ASP A 188 -4.86 13.14 17.49
CA ASP A 188 -4.56 13.05 16.05
C ASP A 188 -4.14 14.39 15.42
N GLN A 189 -4.61 15.51 15.95
CA GLN A 189 -4.23 16.83 15.49
C GLN A 189 -2.75 17.17 15.77
N ASN A 190 -2.07 16.40 16.60
CA ASN A 190 -0.66 16.61 16.91
C ASN A 190 0.28 15.89 15.93
N LEU A 191 -0.16 14.80 15.32
CA LEU A 191 0.63 14.00 14.38
C LEU A 191 1.18 14.80 13.19
N PRO A 192 0.43 15.75 12.59
CA PRO A 192 0.95 16.56 11.47
C PRO A 192 2.05 17.55 11.86
N TYR A 193 2.37 17.68 13.15
CA TYR A 193 3.37 18.64 13.62
C TYR A 193 4.66 17.94 14.04
N PRO A 194 5.71 17.88 13.20
CA PRO A 194 6.96 17.22 13.52
C PRO A 194 7.61 17.68 14.84
N MET A 195 7.39 18.93 15.23
CA MET A 195 7.89 19.49 16.49
C MET A 195 7.30 18.82 17.76
N ARG A 196 6.24 18.04 17.60
CA ARG A 196 5.58 17.33 18.72
C ARG A 196 5.97 15.85 18.78
N TRP A 197 6.63 15.35 17.73
CA TRP A 197 7.14 14.00 17.68
C TRP A 197 8.27 13.81 18.70
N PRO A 198 8.50 12.58 19.19
CA PRO A 198 9.65 12.27 19.99
C PRO A 198 10.92 12.75 19.31
N ASN A 199 11.85 13.31 20.07
CA ASN A 199 13.16 13.68 19.55
C ASN A 199 14.01 12.41 19.39
N LEU A 200 13.88 11.77 18.24
CA LEU A 200 14.59 10.54 17.91
C LEU A 200 16.10 10.78 17.80
N ARG A 201 16.89 9.85 18.33
CA ARG A 201 18.34 9.89 18.39
C ARG A 201 18.92 8.59 17.87
N GLU A 202 20.21 8.58 17.61
CA GLU A 202 20.95 7.36 17.35
C GLU A 202 20.76 6.34 18.49
N GLY A 203 20.39 5.11 18.14
CA GLY A 203 20.08 4.05 19.09
C GLY A 203 18.60 3.93 19.46
N ASP A 204 17.74 4.87 19.05
CA ASP A 204 16.30 4.73 19.22
C ASP A 204 15.74 3.72 18.20
N ASP A 205 14.73 2.91 18.62
CA ASP A 205 14.04 1.92 17.82
C ASP A 205 12.56 2.28 17.62
N LEU A 206 12.12 2.12 16.38
CA LEU A 206 10.70 2.12 16.00
C LEU A 206 10.54 1.09 14.87
N SER A 207 10.01 -0.09 15.19
CA SER A 207 9.81 -1.17 14.20
C SER A 207 11.09 -1.52 13.42
N GLY A 208 12.25 -1.49 14.09
CA GLY A 208 13.54 -1.77 13.45
C GLY A 208 13.92 -3.25 13.41
N HIS A 209 13.16 -4.11 14.06
CA HIS A 209 13.42 -5.54 14.21
C HIS A 209 12.36 -6.44 13.56
N GLU A 210 11.56 -5.88 12.65
CA GLU A 210 10.57 -6.63 11.89
C GLU A 210 11.22 -7.34 10.71
N HIS A 211 10.58 -8.44 10.28
CA HIS A 211 10.91 -9.09 9.01
C HIS A 211 9.95 -8.61 7.91
N ASN A 212 10.34 -8.80 6.67
CA ASN A 212 9.49 -8.55 5.52
C ASN A 212 8.49 -9.71 5.35
N PRO A 213 7.19 -9.52 5.59
CA PRO A 213 6.22 -10.60 5.39
C PRO A 213 6.16 -11.07 3.94
N PHE A 214 6.14 -12.39 3.76
CA PHE A 214 5.93 -13.05 2.48
C PHE A 214 4.65 -13.87 2.57
N TYR A 215 3.57 -13.33 2.03
CA TYR A 215 2.25 -13.92 2.12
C TYR A 215 1.94 -14.86 0.98
N ILE A 216 1.65 -16.13 1.30
CA ILE A 216 1.23 -17.17 0.37
C ILE A 216 -0.23 -17.51 0.63
N LYS A 217 -1.01 -17.70 -0.42
CA LYS A 217 -2.43 -18.05 -0.33
C LYS A 217 -2.60 -19.53 -0.05
N ALA A 218 -3.24 -19.86 1.07
CA ALA A 218 -3.54 -21.24 1.44
C ALA A 218 -4.85 -21.75 0.79
N SER A 219 -5.07 -23.07 0.90
CA SER A 219 -6.25 -23.74 0.32
C SER A 219 -7.61 -23.28 0.90
N ASP A 220 -7.61 -22.61 2.05
CA ASP A 220 -8.81 -22.00 2.64
C ASP A 220 -9.12 -20.61 2.05
N GLY A 221 -8.27 -20.14 1.11
CA GLY A 221 -8.39 -18.86 0.42
C GLY A 221 -7.83 -17.66 1.20
N ARG A 222 -7.18 -17.88 2.35
CA ARG A 222 -6.52 -16.85 3.14
C ARG A 222 -5.02 -16.84 2.84
N TYR A 223 -4.42 -15.70 3.04
CA TYR A 223 -2.98 -15.52 3.00
C TYR A 223 -2.37 -15.69 4.39
N TYR A 224 -1.21 -16.31 4.45
CA TYR A 224 -0.41 -16.49 5.65
C TYR A 224 1.03 -16.07 5.37
N ASP A 225 1.69 -15.53 6.38
CA ASP A 225 3.10 -15.17 6.28
C ASP A 225 3.99 -16.41 6.38
N PHE A 226 4.75 -16.68 5.36
CA PHE A 226 5.70 -17.79 5.23
C PHE A 226 7.16 -17.33 5.25
N ALA A 227 7.43 -16.06 5.56
CA ALA A 227 8.80 -15.54 5.52
C ALA A 227 9.78 -16.40 6.33
N SER A 228 9.39 -16.81 7.55
CA SER A 228 10.25 -17.67 8.40
C SER A 228 10.45 -19.07 7.82
N ASP A 229 9.42 -19.67 7.23
CA ASP A 229 9.53 -21.00 6.62
C ASP A 229 10.41 -20.99 5.38
N LEU A 230 10.49 -19.85 4.69
CA LEU A 230 11.33 -19.63 3.51
C LEU A 230 12.74 -19.10 3.84
N GLY A 231 13.04 -18.82 5.12
CA GLY A 231 14.32 -18.25 5.54
C GLY A 231 14.49 -16.78 5.15
N LEU A 232 13.38 -16.06 5.01
CA LEU A 232 13.31 -14.64 4.66
C LEU A 232 13.04 -13.72 5.86
N ASP A 233 13.11 -14.24 7.08
CA ASP A 233 12.76 -13.59 8.33
C ASP A 233 13.86 -12.70 8.94
N ASN A 234 14.83 -12.28 8.13
CA ASN A 234 15.88 -11.37 8.58
C ASN A 234 15.28 -9.99 8.95
N PRO A 235 15.57 -9.48 10.16
CA PRO A 235 15.02 -8.23 10.64
C PRO A 235 15.78 -7.02 10.08
N TYR A 236 15.53 -6.67 8.85
CA TYR A 236 16.10 -5.52 8.17
C TYR A 236 15.07 -4.40 8.01
N VAL A 237 15.56 -3.16 8.06
CA VAL A 237 14.74 -1.99 7.75
C VAL A 237 14.70 -1.82 6.23
N THR A 238 13.66 -2.34 5.61
CA THR A 238 13.51 -2.37 4.15
C THR A 238 12.64 -1.21 3.65
N ARG A 239 13.04 -0.57 2.55
CA ARG A 239 12.35 0.59 1.99
C ARG A 239 11.73 0.35 0.62
N GLY A 240 12.23 -0.61 -0.13
CA GLY A 240 11.76 -0.86 -1.47
C GLY A 240 12.01 -2.28 -1.92
N ILE A 241 11.20 -2.73 -2.86
CA ILE A 241 11.25 -4.05 -3.47
C ILE A 241 11.23 -3.87 -4.98
N ALA A 242 12.10 -4.58 -5.67
CA ALA A 242 12.04 -4.71 -7.12
C ALA A 242 11.95 -6.18 -7.51
N THR A 243 11.17 -6.48 -8.52
CA THR A 243 10.96 -7.82 -9.04
C THR A 243 11.35 -7.92 -10.51
N ALA A 244 12.05 -8.95 -10.88
CA ALA A 244 12.39 -9.29 -12.26
C ALA A 244 12.87 -10.74 -12.33
N ASP A 245 12.78 -11.36 -13.50
CA ASP A 245 13.53 -12.59 -13.83
C ASP A 245 14.97 -12.17 -14.14
N VAL A 246 15.86 -12.23 -13.14
CA VAL A 246 17.22 -11.67 -13.22
C VAL A 246 18.19 -12.65 -13.90
N ASP A 247 18.01 -13.95 -13.70
CA ASP A 247 18.90 -14.99 -14.26
C ASP A 247 18.36 -15.63 -15.55
N GLY A 248 17.11 -15.33 -15.92
CA GLY A 248 16.48 -15.76 -17.17
C GLY A 248 15.97 -17.20 -17.12
N ASP A 249 15.64 -17.71 -15.92
CA ASP A 249 15.14 -19.08 -15.75
C ASP A 249 13.60 -19.17 -15.86
N GLY A 250 12.91 -18.05 -15.88
CA GLY A 250 11.46 -17.94 -16.06
C GLY A 250 10.69 -17.73 -14.76
N ASP A 251 11.38 -17.75 -13.61
CA ASP A 251 10.79 -17.45 -12.30
C ASP A 251 11.06 -15.99 -11.92
N LEU A 252 10.20 -15.39 -11.11
CA LEU A 252 10.41 -14.01 -10.65
C LEU A 252 11.32 -13.99 -9.42
N ASP A 253 12.44 -13.30 -9.57
CA ASP A 253 13.29 -12.91 -8.45
C ASP A 253 12.84 -11.62 -7.82
N PHE A 254 13.27 -11.36 -6.58
CA PHE A 254 13.11 -10.06 -5.96
C PHE A 254 14.38 -9.58 -5.26
N VAL A 255 14.53 -8.27 -5.22
CA VAL A 255 15.62 -7.59 -4.51
C VAL A 255 15.00 -6.59 -3.55
N VAL A 256 15.49 -6.58 -2.32
CA VAL A 256 15.06 -5.63 -1.28
C VAL A 256 16.15 -4.58 -1.03
N ALA A 257 15.72 -3.33 -0.85
CA ALA A 257 16.60 -2.22 -0.52
C ALA A 257 16.56 -1.95 0.99
N ASN A 258 17.57 -2.43 1.70
CA ASN A 258 17.69 -2.26 3.15
C ASN A 258 18.39 -0.95 3.49
N GLN A 259 17.85 -0.23 4.46
CA GLN A 259 18.43 1.01 4.96
C GLN A 259 19.54 0.66 5.96
N TRP A 260 20.73 1.26 5.77
CA TRP A 260 21.93 1.12 6.62
C TRP A 260 22.54 -0.29 6.70
N GLU A 261 22.07 -1.23 5.90
CA GLU A 261 22.61 -2.58 5.80
C GLU A 261 23.31 -2.76 4.45
N THR A 262 24.30 -3.67 4.39
CA THR A 262 25.07 -3.96 3.16
C THR A 262 24.85 -5.41 2.72
#